data_9b7b87b3d46ce57f7c9eec44397c57de
#
_entry.id   9b7b87b3d46ce57f7c9eec44397c57de
#
_cell.length_a   1.000
_cell.length_b   1.000
_cell.length_c   1.000
_cell.angle_alpha   90.00
_cell.angle_beta   90.00
_cell.angle_gamma   90.00
#
_symmetry.space_group_name_H-M   'P 1'
#
loop_
_entity.id
_entity.type
_entity.pdbx_description
1 polymer ?
#
loop_
_entity_poly.entity_id
_entity_poly.type
_entity_poly.pdbx_seq_one_letter_code
_entity_poly.pdbx_strand_id
1 'polypeptide(L)'
;MTCRFPIALSIRTNRNIARSSCGSLASPFGLVLCAIILIGNAHLVMAQTPDEFFESRIRPLLLDHCISCHSAESGKTSGGLALDTRAGWQNGGDSGPAIVPGQAEESLIIRAVKHADGVSAMPPEEKKSRLTESEIHDLVTWINGGAHDPRAAASRIGGMTTDAARHWWSLQPVRDIQPPEISESDGLVHETDQFVHAAQKSKQLVSNPVADRHTLLRRATFDLTGLPPTLEEIQNFLADESEDAWARVIDRLLASPAYGERWGRHWLDVARYADTAGDGADYPVREAWKYRNWVISAFNRNLPYDQFVKQQIAGDILASEGPAEDYADRVTATGFLAIGKRYGYRPSPDYQHLDFADVIDTTGRAILGLSLGCARCHDHKYDPVTANDYYAIYGILQSTQWAFPGGEEAKRPSSFPALIPREEAARRDQTRAARLKDIEQRVAIVRNEKATLDGSLFAGGVDLDFEKQTDGKPPATPWFSAGPNRILAEAQSPATHVHSAGHRGIRIGTGLPNDGLRYVFSHAVHSEPNVPIHFSVDFRTVAGGDQPGAYRFYLGRGVLESLAVECSITATEFAVRSG
;
A
#
# COMPACT_ATOMS: atom_id res chain seq x y z
N MET A 1 -17.68 -28.53 -0.05
CA MET A 1 -16.57 -29.40 -0.45
C MET A 1 -15.31 -28.55 -0.49
N THR A 2 -14.52 -28.67 0.57
CA THR A 2 -13.29 -27.88 0.78
C THR A 2 -12.11 -28.69 0.28
N CYS A 3 -11.45 -28.25 -0.80
CA CYS A 3 -10.16 -28.79 -1.23
C CYS A 3 -9.04 -27.89 -0.72
N ARG A 4 -8.27 -28.41 0.23
CA ARG A 4 -6.96 -27.88 0.61
C ARG A 4 -5.90 -28.54 -0.27
N PHE A 5 -5.06 -27.73 -0.93
CA PHE A 5 -3.81 -28.21 -1.54
C PHE A 5 -2.62 -27.63 -0.78
N PRO A 6 -1.65 -28.44 -0.39
CA PRO A 6 -0.38 -27.97 0.13
C PRO A 6 0.60 -27.73 -1.02
N ILE A 7 1.17 -26.55 -1.09
CA ILE A 7 2.28 -26.21 -2.01
C ILE A 7 3.58 -26.58 -1.31
N ALA A 8 4.23 -27.63 -1.81
CA ALA A 8 5.60 -27.97 -1.43
C ALA A 8 6.56 -27.31 -2.42
N LEU A 9 7.35 -26.36 -1.95
CA LEU A 9 8.42 -25.73 -2.71
C LEU A 9 9.65 -26.64 -2.68
N SER A 10 9.97 -27.28 -3.83
CA SER A 10 11.20 -28.04 -4.01
C SER A 10 12.26 -27.15 -4.64
N ILE A 11 13.28 -26.78 -3.88
CA ILE A 11 14.47 -26.11 -4.39
C ILE A 11 15.41 -27.16 -4.96
N ARG A 12 15.51 -27.27 -6.29
CA ARG A 12 16.56 -28.02 -6.96
C ARG A 12 17.83 -27.19 -7.05
N THR A 13 18.83 -27.55 -6.28
CA THR A 13 20.19 -27.09 -6.48
C THR A 13 20.83 -27.76 -7.67
N ASN A 14 21.13 -26.99 -8.70
CA ASN A 14 21.85 -27.47 -9.88
C ASN A 14 23.36 -27.43 -9.60
N ARG A 15 23.96 -28.57 -9.31
CA ARG A 15 25.41 -28.76 -9.27
C ARG A 15 25.90 -29.19 -10.67
N ASN A 16 26.46 -28.26 -11.41
CA ASN A 16 27.42 -28.54 -12.47
C ASN A 16 28.26 -27.29 -12.72
N ILE A 17 29.39 -27.18 -12.05
CA ILE A 17 30.47 -26.30 -12.49
C ILE A 17 31.71 -27.16 -12.64
N ALA A 18 32.26 -27.09 -13.84
CA ALA A 18 33.37 -27.84 -14.38
C ALA A 18 34.66 -27.71 -13.52
N ARG A 19 35.38 -28.84 -13.47
CA ARG A 19 36.77 -28.90 -13.07
C ARG A 19 37.63 -28.21 -14.13
N SER A 20 38.28 -27.14 -13.78
CA SER A 20 39.45 -26.64 -14.49
C SER A 20 40.64 -26.57 -13.52
N SER A 21 41.68 -27.16 -13.99
CA SER A 21 42.99 -27.44 -13.42
C SER A 21 43.63 -26.23 -12.69
N CYS A 22 44.07 -26.48 -11.47
CA CYS A 22 44.87 -25.58 -10.67
C CYS A 22 46.35 -25.79 -11.04
N GLY A 23 46.93 -24.83 -11.79
CA GLY A 23 48.37 -24.72 -12.00
C GLY A 23 48.99 -23.94 -10.84
N SER A 24 50.11 -24.45 -10.31
CA SER A 24 50.88 -23.96 -9.22
C SER A 24 51.42 -22.54 -9.44
N LEU A 25 51.12 -21.61 -8.53
CA LEU A 25 51.92 -20.42 -8.28
C LEU A 25 51.96 -20.17 -6.75
N ALA A 26 53.04 -20.71 -6.16
CA ALA A 26 53.44 -20.36 -4.79
C ALA A 26 54.09 -18.97 -4.81
N SER A 27 53.37 -17.94 -4.35
CA SER A 27 53.91 -16.62 -4.05
C SER A 27 53.47 -16.22 -2.65
N PRO A 28 54.42 -15.71 -1.81
CA PRO A 28 54.11 -15.35 -0.43
C PRO A 28 53.06 -14.24 -0.27
N PHE A 29 52.69 -13.56 -1.37
CA PHE A 29 51.61 -12.57 -1.37
C PHE A 29 50.20 -13.19 -1.34
N GLY A 30 50.02 -14.44 -1.78
CA GLY A 30 48.73 -15.12 -1.74
C GLY A 30 48.27 -15.52 -0.34
N LEU A 31 49.21 -15.81 0.56
CA LEU A 31 48.91 -16.18 1.94
C LEU A 31 48.45 -14.99 2.80
N VAL A 32 48.95 -13.80 2.53
CA VAL A 32 48.55 -12.58 3.26
C VAL A 32 47.12 -12.15 2.81
N LEU A 33 46.80 -12.31 1.52
CA LEU A 33 45.46 -11.96 1.01
C LEU A 33 44.37 -12.95 1.48
N CYS A 34 44.68 -14.24 1.58
CA CYS A 34 43.78 -15.23 2.17
C CYS A 34 43.58 -15.02 3.68
N ALA A 35 44.62 -14.59 4.42
CA ALA A 35 44.49 -14.27 5.83
C ALA A 35 43.65 -13.02 6.06
N ILE A 36 43.73 -12.01 5.19
CA ILE A 36 42.92 -10.79 5.26
C ILE A 36 41.45 -11.08 4.90
N ILE A 37 41.18 -11.98 3.95
CA ILE A 37 39.82 -12.39 3.58
C ILE A 37 39.17 -13.26 4.68
N LEU A 38 39.96 -14.07 5.39
CA LEU A 38 39.48 -14.88 6.53
C LEU A 38 39.24 -14.04 7.80
N ILE A 39 39.94 -12.92 7.97
CA ILE A 39 39.72 -12.00 9.09
C ILE A 39 38.57 -11.02 8.81
N GLY A 40 38.28 -10.75 7.53
CA GLY A 40 37.15 -9.85 7.12
C GLY A 40 35.76 -10.46 7.25
N ASN A 41 35.62 -11.77 7.49
CA ASN A 41 34.33 -12.45 7.70
C ASN A 41 34.09 -12.91 9.15
N ALA A 42 34.89 -12.47 10.10
CA ALA A 42 34.47 -12.49 11.48
C ALA A 42 33.33 -11.44 11.61
N HIS A 43 32.11 -11.83 11.38
CA HIS A 43 30.96 -11.10 11.89
C HIS A 43 31.23 -10.97 13.40
N LEU A 44 31.63 -9.79 13.85
CA LEU A 44 31.48 -9.38 15.22
C LEU A 44 30.01 -9.56 15.54
N VAL A 45 29.65 -10.70 16.09
CA VAL A 45 28.37 -10.84 16.81
C VAL A 45 28.53 -9.85 17.96
N MET A 46 28.07 -8.62 17.74
CA MET A 46 27.96 -7.64 18.81
C MET A 46 27.09 -8.32 19.86
N ALA A 47 27.67 -8.64 20.99
CA ALA A 47 26.93 -9.14 22.13
C ALA A 47 25.84 -8.11 22.41
N GLN A 48 24.57 -8.54 22.32
CA GLN A 48 23.41 -7.71 22.58
C GLN A 48 23.58 -7.11 23.98
N THR A 49 23.42 -5.80 24.11
CA THR A 49 23.44 -5.17 25.41
C THR A 49 22.27 -5.66 26.27
N PRO A 50 22.39 -5.68 27.61
CA PRO A 50 21.27 -6.06 28.47
C PRO A 50 19.98 -5.26 28.17
N ASP A 51 20.11 -3.96 27.83
CA ASP A 51 18.98 -3.11 27.42
C ASP A 51 18.36 -3.57 26.10
N GLU A 52 19.18 -3.85 25.09
CA GLU A 52 18.69 -4.34 23.79
C GLU A 52 18.02 -5.71 23.92
N PHE A 53 18.55 -6.59 24.76
CA PHE A 53 17.94 -7.89 25.01
C PHE A 53 16.57 -7.72 25.69
N PHE A 54 16.49 -6.87 26.71
CA PHE A 54 15.24 -6.60 27.39
C PHE A 54 14.19 -6.03 26.41
N GLU A 55 14.54 -4.98 25.66
CA GLU A 55 13.62 -4.29 24.78
C GLU A 55 13.15 -5.15 23.59
N SER A 56 14.05 -6.01 23.06
CA SER A 56 13.74 -6.80 21.86
C SER A 56 13.12 -8.17 22.16
N ARG A 57 13.33 -8.73 23.36
CA ARG A 57 12.89 -10.08 23.71
C ARG A 57 11.94 -10.11 24.90
N ILE A 58 12.27 -9.43 25.98
CA ILE A 58 11.54 -9.54 27.24
C ILE A 58 10.34 -8.62 27.28
N ARG A 59 10.48 -7.35 26.91
CA ARG A 59 9.34 -6.42 26.92
C ARG A 59 8.17 -6.88 26.03
N PRO A 60 8.37 -7.31 24.77
CA PRO A 60 7.27 -7.83 23.96
C PRO A 60 6.59 -9.03 24.60
N LEU A 61 7.37 -9.97 25.11
CA LEU A 61 6.84 -11.14 25.78
C LEU A 61 5.98 -10.78 27.00
N LEU A 62 6.43 -9.85 27.85
CA LEU A 62 5.64 -9.37 28.99
C LEU A 62 4.35 -8.69 28.54
N LEU A 63 4.39 -7.87 27.49
CA LEU A 63 3.22 -7.19 26.91
C LEU A 63 2.21 -8.21 26.38
N ASP A 64 2.67 -9.20 25.64
CA ASP A 64 1.79 -10.15 24.97
C ASP A 64 1.15 -11.13 25.95
N HIS A 65 1.87 -11.60 26.96
CA HIS A 65 1.41 -12.71 27.81
C HIS A 65 1.04 -12.31 29.23
N CYS A 66 1.60 -11.22 29.79
CA CYS A 66 1.54 -10.97 31.23
C CYS A 66 0.78 -9.69 31.62
N ILE A 67 1.05 -8.55 30.96
CA ILE A 67 0.60 -7.21 31.39
C ILE A 67 -0.92 -7.06 31.36
N SER A 68 -1.62 -7.80 30.51
CA SER A 68 -3.09 -7.75 30.49
C SER A 68 -3.75 -8.07 31.85
N CYS A 69 -3.03 -8.80 32.74
CA CYS A 69 -3.49 -9.19 34.08
C CYS A 69 -2.57 -8.70 35.21
N HIS A 70 -1.34 -8.30 34.90
CA HIS A 70 -0.30 -7.92 35.86
C HIS A 70 0.27 -6.53 35.58
N SER A 71 -0.58 -5.51 35.61
CA SER A 71 -0.22 -4.09 35.38
C SER A 71 -0.75 -3.20 36.48
N ALA A 72 0.16 -2.47 37.11
CA ALA A 72 -0.20 -1.42 38.07
C ALA A 72 -0.89 -0.24 37.38
N GLU A 73 -0.45 0.11 36.15
CA GLU A 73 -0.99 1.23 35.38
C GLU A 73 -2.48 0.99 35.03
N SER A 74 -2.86 -0.21 34.65
CA SER A 74 -4.25 -0.55 34.33
C SER A 74 -5.08 -0.92 35.57
N GLY A 75 -4.51 -0.89 36.78
CA GLY A 75 -5.15 -1.30 38.03
C GLY A 75 -5.44 -2.81 38.13
N LYS A 76 -4.84 -3.63 37.26
CA LYS A 76 -5.01 -5.08 37.22
C LYS A 76 -3.76 -5.76 37.76
N THR A 77 -3.66 -5.91 39.05
CA THR A 77 -2.55 -6.59 39.74
C THR A 77 -3.01 -7.95 40.29
N SER A 78 -3.29 -8.88 39.38
CA SER A 78 -3.71 -10.24 39.81
C SER A 78 -2.61 -10.87 40.69
N GLY A 79 -3.00 -11.39 41.88
CA GLY A 79 -2.04 -11.90 42.85
C GLY A 79 -1.09 -10.87 43.43
N GLY A 80 -1.47 -9.59 43.46
CA GLY A 80 -0.65 -8.50 43.96
C GLY A 80 0.58 -8.17 43.11
N LEU A 81 0.79 -8.84 41.97
CA LEU A 81 1.98 -8.72 41.12
C LEU A 81 1.77 -7.70 40.00
N ALA A 82 2.71 -6.77 39.85
CA ALA A 82 2.82 -5.88 38.69
C ALA A 82 4.08 -6.20 37.90
N LEU A 83 3.95 -6.39 36.56
CA LEU A 83 5.06 -6.71 35.66
C LEU A 83 5.33 -5.60 34.64
N ASP A 84 4.58 -4.52 34.70
CA ASP A 84 4.71 -3.36 33.83
C ASP A 84 5.84 -2.40 34.27
N THR A 85 6.36 -2.52 35.47
CA THR A 85 7.50 -1.74 35.98
C THR A 85 8.53 -2.61 36.69
N ARG A 86 9.80 -2.15 36.71
CA ARG A 86 10.86 -2.81 37.47
C ARG A 86 10.51 -2.88 38.96
N ALA A 87 10.07 -1.78 39.55
CA ALA A 87 9.67 -1.73 40.95
C ALA A 87 8.53 -2.72 41.26
N GLY A 88 7.57 -2.86 40.32
CA GLY A 88 6.44 -3.77 40.47
C GLY A 88 6.84 -5.22 40.64
N TRP A 89 7.70 -5.76 39.79
CA TRP A 89 8.14 -7.15 39.96
C TRP A 89 9.14 -7.34 41.11
N GLN A 90 9.94 -6.31 41.43
CA GLN A 90 10.86 -6.35 42.59
C GLN A 90 10.10 -6.43 43.93
N ASN A 91 8.94 -5.79 44.02
CA ASN A 91 8.09 -5.90 45.19
C ASN A 91 7.48 -7.31 45.36
N GLY A 92 7.41 -8.09 44.27
CA GLY A 92 6.78 -9.40 44.27
C GLY A 92 5.27 -9.32 44.26
N GLY A 93 4.62 -10.45 44.45
CA GLY A 93 3.16 -10.61 44.61
C GLY A 93 2.78 -11.26 45.91
N ASP A 94 1.48 -11.59 46.07
CA ASP A 94 0.94 -12.23 47.29
C ASP A 94 1.64 -13.56 47.61
N SER A 95 2.22 -14.23 46.60
CA SER A 95 2.95 -15.50 46.75
C SER A 95 4.47 -15.33 46.97
N GLY A 96 4.94 -14.10 47.14
CA GLY A 96 6.35 -13.76 47.32
C GLY A 96 7.08 -13.25 46.08
N PRO A 97 8.41 -13.34 46.03
CA PRO A 97 9.21 -12.84 44.92
C PRO A 97 8.87 -13.57 43.61
N ALA A 98 8.40 -12.82 42.60
CA ALA A 98 8.09 -13.39 41.30
C ALA A 98 9.35 -13.67 40.46
N ILE A 99 10.38 -12.81 40.59
CA ILE A 99 11.66 -12.87 39.90
C ILE A 99 12.79 -12.75 40.91
N VAL A 100 13.71 -13.71 40.90
CA VAL A 100 14.94 -13.71 41.71
C VAL A 100 16.12 -13.50 40.76
N PRO A 101 16.69 -12.30 40.68
CA PRO A 101 17.78 -12.01 39.75
C PRO A 101 18.96 -12.97 39.90
N GLY A 102 19.45 -13.53 38.80
CA GLY A 102 20.52 -14.51 38.78
C GLY A 102 20.08 -15.97 39.06
N GLN A 103 18.79 -16.20 39.38
CA GLN A 103 18.29 -17.51 39.82
C GLN A 103 16.92 -17.84 39.16
N ALA A 104 16.99 -18.19 37.89
CA ALA A 104 15.77 -18.42 37.12
C ALA A 104 14.91 -19.58 37.68
N GLU A 105 15.51 -20.68 38.11
CA GLU A 105 14.80 -21.84 38.64
C GLU A 105 14.12 -21.58 40.01
N GLU A 106 14.61 -20.59 40.74
CA GLU A 106 13.99 -20.16 42.03
C GLU A 106 12.91 -19.09 41.79
N SER A 107 12.85 -18.53 40.58
CA SER A 107 11.88 -17.50 40.22
C SER A 107 10.50 -18.08 40.00
N LEU A 108 9.51 -17.60 40.75
CA LEU A 108 8.13 -18.09 40.69
C LEU A 108 7.55 -17.94 39.27
N ILE A 109 7.93 -16.89 38.54
CA ILE A 109 7.48 -16.68 37.16
C ILE A 109 7.87 -17.83 36.23
N ILE A 110 9.09 -18.39 36.37
CA ILE A 110 9.57 -19.51 35.54
C ILE A 110 8.79 -20.76 35.83
N ARG A 111 8.51 -21.04 37.12
CA ARG A 111 7.69 -22.18 37.52
C ARG A 111 6.24 -22.06 37.02
N ALA A 112 5.70 -20.83 37.04
CA ALA A 112 4.35 -20.55 36.57
C ALA A 112 4.21 -20.72 35.03
N VAL A 113 5.16 -20.21 34.23
CA VAL A 113 5.11 -20.33 32.77
C VAL A 113 5.46 -21.73 32.27
N LYS A 114 6.25 -22.51 33.05
CA LYS A 114 6.48 -23.94 32.81
C LYS A 114 5.33 -24.83 33.26
N HIS A 115 4.29 -24.28 33.89
CA HIS A 115 3.17 -24.99 34.46
C HIS A 115 3.60 -26.08 35.47
N ALA A 116 4.59 -25.76 36.31
CA ALA A 116 5.12 -26.70 37.30
C ALA A 116 4.11 -26.98 38.45
N ASP A 117 4.20 -28.16 39.04
CA ASP A 117 3.35 -28.53 40.14
C ASP A 117 3.47 -27.59 41.35
N GLY A 118 2.34 -27.28 41.96
CA GLY A 118 2.27 -26.45 43.18
C GLY A 118 2.28 -24.93 42.91
N VAL A 119 2.20 -24.48 41.65
CA VAL A 119 2.04 -23.09 41.30
C VAL A 119 0.92 -22.90 40.27
N SER A 120 0.25 -21.74 40.30
CA SER A 120 -0.77 -21.43 39.31
C SER A 120 -0.12 -21.28 37.93
N ALA A 121 -0.63 -22.01 36.95
CA ALA A 121 -0.18 -21.95 35.56
C ALA A 121 -0.40 -20.56 34.95
N MET A 122 0.61 -20.01 34.28
CA MET A 122 0.55 -18.69 33.61
C MET A 122 1.07 -18.79 32.19
N PRO A 123 0.41 -18.17 31.21
CA PRO A 123 -0.93 -17.60 31.29
C PRO A 123 -1.97 -18.69 31.59
N PRO A 124 -3.13 -18.36 32.20
CA PRO A 124 -4.23 -19.31 32.37
C PRO A 124 -4.69 -19.84 31.00
N GLU A 125 -4.86 -21.15 30.88
CA GLU A 125 -5.18 -21.82 29.59
C GLU A 125 -6.47 -21.29 28.93
N GLU A 126 -7.40 -20.80 29.71
CA GLU A 126 -8.67 -20.22 29.23
C GLU A 126 -8.50 -18.82 28.59
N LYS A 127 -7.37 -18.14 28.81
CA LYS A 127 -7.19 -16.73 28.43
C LYS A 127 -6.16 -16.51 27.35
N LYS A 128 -5.06 -17.27 27.33
CA LYS A 128 -3.97 -17.12 26.34
C LYS A 128 -3.25 -18.45 26.12
N SER A 129 -2.62 -18.57 24.93
CA SER A 129 -1.72 -19.68 24.62
C SER A 129 -0.51 -19.70 25.56
N ARG A 130 0.00 -20.91 25.82
CA ARG A 130 1.25 -21.09 26.56
C ARG A 130 2.42 -20.39 25.85
N LEU A 131 3.41 -19.98 26.63
CA LEU A 131 4.67 -19.52 26.09
C LEU A 131 5.37 -20.64 25.34
N THR A 132 6.04 -20.28 24.25
CA THR A 132 6.90 -21.22 23.51
C THR A 132 8.18 -21.52 24.28
N GLU A 133 8.84 -22.63 23.97
CA GLU A 133 10.15 -22.98 24.55
C GLU A 133 11.19 -21.88 24.35
N SER A 134 11.14 -21.17 23.24
CA SER A 134 12.03 -20.03 22.95
C SER A 134 11.76 -18.86 23.90
N GLU A 135 10.49 -18.53 24.13
CA GLU A 135 10.11 -17.43 25.04
C GLU A 135 10.44 -17.76 26.49
N ILE A 136 10.27 -19.02 26.91
CA ILE A 136 10.71 -19.47 28.22
C ILE A 136 12.23 -19.41 28.34
N HIS A 137 12.96 -19.78 27.31
CA HIS A 137 14.42 -19.67 27.26
C HIS A 137 14.90 -18.21 27.37
N ASP A 138 14.24 -17.30 26.69
CA ASP A 138 14.52 -15.86 26.77
C ASP A 138 14.31 -15.32 28.20
N LEU A 139 13.21 -15.70 28.86
CA LEU A 139 12.97 -15.36 30.29
C LEU A 139 14.04 -15.93 31.21
N VAL A 140 14.42 -17.19 31.04
CA VAL A 140 15.46 -17.85 31.84
C VAL A 140 16.80 -17.14 31.63
N THR A 141 17.15 -16.82 30.39
CA THR A 141 18.39 -16.10 30.04
C THR A 141 18.42 -14.71 30.68
N TRP A 142 17.33 -13.97 30.60
CA TRP A 142 17.18 -12.66 31.20
C TRP A 142 17.37 -12.70 32.72
N ILE A 143 16.67 -13.60 33.40
CA ILE A 143 16.73 -13.72 34.85
C ILE A 143 18.12 -14.13 35.30
N ASN A 144 18.75 -15.12 34.65
CA ASN A 144 20.11 -15.57 34.96
C ASN A 144 21.15 -14.48 34.67
N GLY A 145 20.91 -13.61 33.71
CA GLY A 145 21.70 -12.41 33.41
C GLY A 145 21.51 -11.27 34.43
N GLY A 146 20.78 -11.51 35.54
CA GLY A 146 20.57 -10.52 36.61
C GLY A 146 19.23 -9.75 36.47
N ALA A 147 18.33 -10.19 35.62
CA ALA A 147 17.01 -9.59 35.37
C ALA A 147 17.09 -8.07 35.10
N HIS A 148 18.05 -7.69 34.26
CA HIS A 148 18.26 -6.27 33.93
C HIS A 148 17.02 -5.71 33.25
N ASP A 149 16.38 -4.75 33.92
CA ASP A 149 15.17 -4.09 33.46
C ASP A 149 15.45 -2.57 33.36
N PRO A 150 15.54 -2.01 32.16
CA PRO A 150 15.81 -0.58 31.99
C PRO A 150 14.64 0.31 32.40
N ARG A 151 13.44 -0.27 32.68
CA ARG A 151 12.29 0.45 33.22
C ARG A 151 12.53 0.87 34.67
N ALA A 152 13.53 1.70 34.90
CA ALA A 152 13.88 2.19 36.23
C ALA A 152 12.69 2.95 36.87
N ALA A 153 12.66 2.99 38.19
CA ALA A 153 11.58 3.44 39.09
C ALA A 153 10.93 4.81 38.83
N ALA A 154 11.42 5.60 37.89
CA ALA A 154 10.72 6.73 37.32
C ALA A 154 10.21 6.32 35.94
N SER A 155 8.91 6.46 35.71
CA SER A 155 8.31 6.37 34.36
C SER A 155 9.22 7.17 33.41
N ARG A 156 9.90 6.45 32.48
CA ARG A 156 10.75 7.08 31.48
C ARG A 156 10.03 7.07 30.15
N ILE A 157 9.94 8.23 29.55
CA ILE A 157 9.41 8.43 28.20
C ILE A 157 10.61 8.81 27.33
N GLY A 158 10.91 8.01 26.31
CA GLY A 158 12.07 8.27 25.44
C GLY A 158 13.41 8.29 26.19
N GLY A 159 13.59 7.41 27.15
CA GLY A 159 14.81 7.39 27.98
C GLY A 159 14.94 8.53 29.00
N MET A 160 14.02 9.50 28.99
CA MET A 160 13.96 10.67 29.88
C MET A 160 13.03 10.40 31.06
N THR A 161 13.21 11.15 32.16
CA THR A 161 12.18 11.24 33.20
C THR A 161 10.94 11.92 32.62
N THR A 162 9.76 11.66 33.20
CA THR A 162 8.50 12.31 32.78
C THR A 162 8.61 13.83 32.82
N ASP A 163 9.34 14.37 33.82
CA ASP A 163 9.59 15.80 33.94
C ASP A 163 10.48 16.35 32.82
N ALA A 164 11.59 15.67 32.51
CA ALA A 164 12.45 16.04 31.37
C ALA A 164 11.70 15.97 30.03
N ALA A 165 10.81 14.97 29.85
CA ALA A 165 9.98 14.83 28.67
C ALA A 165 8.98 15.98 28.52
N ARG A 166 8.37 16.43 29.63
CA ARG A 166 7.47 17.61 29.64
C ARG A 166 8.20 18.89 29.26
N HIS A 167 9.49 19.01 29.59
CA HIS A 167 10.31 20.18 29.29
C HIS A 167 11.17 20.01 28.02
N TRP A 168 10.87 19.00 27.21
CA TRP A 168 11.59 18.79 25.93
C TRP A 168 11.49 20.00 25.03
N TRP A 169 12.61 20.52 24.58
CA TRP A 169 12.72 21.83 23.95
C TRP A 169 11.79 22.02 22.73
N SER A 170 11.68 21.01 21.86
CA SER A 170 10.88 21.10 20.62
C SER A 170 9.37 21.00 20.86
N LEU A 171 8.93 20.61 22.05
CA LEU A 171 7.51 20.50 22.42
C LEU A 171 7.06 21.67 23.32
N GLN A 172 7.96 22.62 23.60
CA GLN A 172 7.57 23.84 24.32
C GLN A 172 6.84 24.81 23.40
N PRO A 173 5.93 25.62 23.93
CA PRO A 173 5.34 26.71 23.16
C PRO A 173 6.42 27.59 22.53
N VAL A 174 6.20 27.98 21.28
CA VAL A 174 7.09 28.94 20.60
C VAL A 174 7.15 30.22 21.38
N ARG A 175 8.35 30.70 21.65
CA ARG A 175 8.61 31.93 22.38
C ARG A 175 9.15 32.96 21.44
N ASP A 176 8.82 34.23 21.73
CA ASP A 176 9.45 35.37 21.09
C ASP A 176 10.84 35.57 21.70
N ILE A 177 11.86 35.13 20.96
CA ILE A 177 13.26 35.18 21.38
C ILE A 177 13.90 36.37 20.68
N GLN A 178 14.38 37.34 21.45
CA GLN A 178 15.07 38.49 20.90
C GLN A 178 16.41 38.04 20.25
N PRO A 179 16.69 38.49 19.02
CA PRO A 179 17.95 38.20 18.37
C PRO A 179 19.13 38.71 19.21
N PRO A 180 20.30 38.00 19.19
CA PRO A 180 21.50 38.47 19.85
C PRO A 180 21.96 39.84 19.31
N GLU A 181 22.37 40.75 20.21
CA GLU A 181 22.98 42.01 19.78
C GLU A 181 24.24 41.78 18.96
N ILE A 182 24.30 42.42 17.81
CA ILE A 182 25.45 42.41 16.91
C ILE A 182 25.97 43.84 16.71
N SER A 183 27.24 43.96 16.30
CA SER A 183 27.79 45.25 15.94
C SER A 183 27.24 45.72 14.57
N GLU A 184 26.85 46.97 14.42
CA GLU A 184 26.45 47.55 13.13
C GLU A 184 27.51 47.35 12.04
N SER A 185 28.78 47.17 12.42
CA SER A 185 29.89 46.92 11.50
C SER A 185 29.82 45.53 10.81
N ASP A 186 28.99 44.60 11.33
CA ASP A 186 28.93 43.24 10.81
C ASP A 186 28.06 43.10 9.55
N GLY A 187 27.37 44.20 9.14
CA GLY A 187 26.59 44.25 7.88
C GLY A 187 25.44 43.27 7.78
N LEU A 188 24.99 42.73 8.91
CA LEU A 188 23.93 41.72 8.98
C LEU A 188 22.55 42.42 9.00
N VAL A 189 21.68 42.05 8.10
CA VAL A 189 20.39 42.71 7.89
C VAL A 189 19.22 41.92 8.48
N HIS A 190 19.36 40.59 8.59
CA HIS A 190 18.26 39.72 9.00
C HIS A 190 18.49 39.09 10.39
N GLU A 191 17.44 38.99 11.18
CA GLU A 191 17.49 38.41 12.53
C GLU A 191 18.10 37.00 12.57
N THR A 192 17.80 36.16 11.55
CA THR A 192 18.41 34.84 11.40
C THR A 192 19.93 34.91 11.30
N ASP A 193 20.46 35.89 10.60
CA ASP A 193 21.92 36.09 10.46
C ASP A 193 22.57 36.43 11.82
N GLN A 194 21.85 37.15 12.68
CA GLN A 194 22.32 37.49 14.03
C GLN A 194 22.53 36.23 14.87
N PHE A 195 21.58 35.27 14.83
CA PHE A 195 21.72 34.00 15.53
C PHE A 195 22.87 33.17 14.96
N VAL A 196 22.98 33.07 13.63
CA VAL A 196 24.05 32.33 12.95
C VAL A 196 25.41 32.93 13.31
N HIS A 197 25.55 34.25 13.22
CA HIS A 197 26.79 34.97 13.54
C HIS A 197 27.20 34.80 15.01
N ALA A 198 26.24 34.91 15.95
CA ALA A 198 26.51 34.67 17.36
C ALA A 198 27.02 33.25 17.61
N ALA A 199 26.44 32.25 16.92
CA ALA A 199 26.90 30.87 17.01
C ALA A 199 28.31 30.69 16.40
N GLN A 200 28.59 31.30 15.25
CA GLN A 200 29.94 31.30 14.64
C GLN A 200 30.97 31.94 15.57
N LYS A 201 30.65 33.12 16.11
CA LYS A 201 31.52 33.84 17.05
C LYS A 201 31.84 32.99 18.29
N SER A 202 30.85 32.29 18.85
CA SER A 202 31.07 31.38 19.99
C SER A 202 32.03 30.23 19.68
N LYS A 203 32.16 29.86 18.40
CA LYS A 203 33.09 28.83 17.90
C LYS A 203 34.35 29.38 17.28
N GLN A 204 34.59 30.69 17.36
CA GLN A 204 35.70 31.38 16.73
C GLN A 204 35.80 31.15 15.22
N LEU A 205 34.63 30.99 14.56
CA LEU A 205 34.53 30.85 13.10
C LEU A 205 34.37 32.23 12.47
N VAL A 206 35.01 32.43 11.33
CA VAL A 206 34.90 33.63 10.52
C VAL A 206 34.03 33.31 9.27
N SER A 207 33.06 34.14 8.98
CA SER A 207 32.25 33.99 7.77
C SER A 207 33.10 34.22 6.52
N ASN A 208 32.83 33.45 5.49
CA ASN A 208 33.42 33.71 4.16
C ASN A 208 32.88 35.03 3.59
N PRO A 209 33.66 35.71 2.71
CA PRO A 209 33.16 36.88 2.01
C PRO A 209 31.97 36.55 1.11
N VAL A 210 31.14 37.54 0.85
CA VAL A 210 30.01 37.41 -0.07
C VAL A 210 30.51 36.94 -1.42
N ALA A 211 29.81 36.00 -2.04
CA ALA A 211 30.14 35.47 -3.35
C ALA A 211 29.98 36.56 -4.43
N ASP A 212 30.68 36.42 -5.55
CA ASP A 212 30.49 37.28 -6.70
C ASP A 212 29.05 37.20 -7.27
N ARG A 213 28.65 38.26 -7.99
CA ARG A 213 27.27 38.40 -8.52
C ARG A 213 26.84 37.26 -9.40
N HIS A 214 27.72 36.71 -10.23
CA HIS A 214 27.40 35.58 -11.10
C HIS A 214 27.10 34.31 -10.26
N THR A 215 27.92 34.04 -9.26
CA THR A 215 27.75 32.92 -8.33
C THR A 215 26.48 33.08 -7.51
N LEU A 216 26.18 34.28 -7.00
CA LEU A 216 24.96 34.58 -6.27
C LEU A 216 23.70 34.27 -7.11
N LEU A 217 23.64 34.85 -8.33
CA LEU A 217 22.52 34.63 -9.24
C LEU A 217 22.31 33.15 -9.54
N ARG A 218 23.39 32.42 -9.87
CA ARG A 218 23.35 31.01 -10.17
C ARG A 218 22.80 30.21 -8.99
N ARG A 219 23.31 30.47 -7.78
CA ARG A 219 22.83 29.77 -6.57
C ARG A 219 21.36 30.04 -6.32
N ALA A 220 20.94 31.30 -6.27
CA ALA A 220 19.55 31.66 -6.02
C ALA A 220 18.59 31.06 -7.04
N THR A 221 18.94 31.07 -8.33
CA THR A 221 18.09 30.51 -9.37
C THR A 221 17.95 29.02 -9.23
N PHE A 222 19.02 28.27 -8.97
CA PHE A 222 18.94 26.83 -8.72
C PHE A 222 18.18 26.50 -7.44
N ASP A 223 18.39 27.26 -6.38
CA ASP A 223 17.73 26.96 -5.09
C ASP A 223 16.24 27.28 -5.16
N LEU A 224 15.84 28.38 -5.79
CA LEU A 224 14.46 28.83 -5.83
C LEU A 224 13.64 28.19 -6.97
N THR A 225 14.25 27.94 -8.14
CA THR A 225 13.51 27.44 -9.31
C THR A 225 13.97 26.07 -9.81
N GLY A 226 15.12 25.58 -9.34
CA GLY A 226 15.70 24.31 -9.80
C GLY A 226 16.34 24.37 -11.18
N LEU A 227 16.37 25.53 -11.82
CA LEU A 227 16.87 25.76 -13.17
C LEU A 227 18.06 26.72 -13.16
N PRO A 228 18.97 26.66 -14.15
CA PRO A 228 20.00 27.67 -14.30
C PRO A 228 19.40 29.01 -14.76
N PRO A 229 20.04 30.16 -14.44
CA PRO A 229 19.65 31.44 -15.02
C PRO A 229 19.89 31.44 -16.52
N THR A 230 19.05 32.14 -17.27
CA THR A 230 19.23 32.38 -18.69
C THR A 230 20.38 33.38 -18.94
N LEU A 231 20.91 33.39 -20.15
CA LEU A 231 21.95 34.34 -20.50
C LEU A 231 21.47 35.80 -20.34
N GLU A 232 20.23 36.08 -20.69
CA GLU A 232 19.62 37.41 -20.54
C GLU A 232 19.52 37.81 -19.05
N GLU A 233 19.08 36.92 -18.19
CA GLU A 233 19.02 37.16 -16.73
C GLU A 233 20.40 37.46 -16.15
N ILE A 234 21.44 36.74 -16.61
CA ILE A 234 22.82 36.99 -16.20
C ILE A 234 23.25 38.38 -16.64
N GLN A 235 23.04 38.72 -17.91
CA GLN A 235 23.44 40.02 -18.46
C GLN A 235 22.73 41.17 -17.76
N ASN A 236 21.41 41.06 -17.58
CA ASN A 236 20.59 42.06 -16.92
C ASN A 236 21.04 42.30 -15.47
N PHE A 237 21.26 41.23 -14.72
CA PHE A 237 21.68 41.34 -13.32
C PHE A 237 23.11 41.90 -13.21
N LEU A 238 24.04 41.50 -14.04
CA LEU A 238 25.42 42.02 -14.01
C LEU A 238 25.51 43.50 -14.40
N ALA A 239 24.63 43.96 -15.28
CA ALA A 239 24.55 45.36 -15.70
C ALA A 239 23.77 46.27 -14.72
N ASP A 240 23.01 45.70 -13.82
CA ASP A 240 22.20 46.47 -12.86
C ASP A 240 23.01 46.81 -11.61
N GLU A 241 23.50 48.04 -11.51
CA GLU A 241 24.32 48.54 -10.39
C GLU A 241 23.49 49.12 -9.24
N SER A 242 22.17 49.06 -9.30
CA SER A 242 21.31 49.59 -8.22
C SER A 242 21.42 48.77 -6.93
N GLU A 243 21.22 49.45 -5.81
CA GLU A 243 21.31 48.83 -4.46
C GLU A 243 20.31 47.71 -4.25
N ASP A 244 19.14 47.79 -4.87
CA ASP A 244 18.06 46.82 -4.77
C ASP A 244 18.09 45.73 -5.89
N ALA A 245 19.11 45.71 -6.75
CA ALA A 245 19.25 44.76 -7.85
C ALA A 245 19.11 43.29 -7.37
N TRP A 246 19.71 42.95 -6.25
CA TRP A 246 19.63 41.61 -5.68
C TRP A 246 18.24 41.29 -5.18
N ALA A 247 17.59 42.19 -4.46
CA ALA A 247 16.23 42.00 -3.94
C ALA A 247 15.24 41.74 -5.10
N ARG A 248 15.33 42.54 -6.19
CA ARG A 248 14.51 42.33 -7.40
C ARG A 248 14.69 40.96 -8.03
N VAL A 249 15.93 40.43 -8.05
CA VAL A 249 16.19 39.08 -8.55
C VAL A 249 15.45 38.05 -7.67
N ILE A 250 15.56 38.14 -6.34
CA ILE A 250 14.90 37.25 -5.41
C ILE A 250 13.40 37.33 -5.56
N ASP A 251 12.81 38.54 -5.57
CA ASP A 251 11.36 38.71 -5.73
C ASP A 251 10.84 38.09 -7.03
N ARG A 252 11.58 38.30 -8.14
CA ARG A 252 11.23 37.69 -9.44
C ARG A 252 11.28 36.17 -9.40
N LEU A 253 12.29 35.59 -8.76
CA LEU A 253 12.41 34.12 -8.62
C LEU A 253 11.31 33.54 -7.74
N LEU A 254 10.97 34.21 -6.64
CA LEU A 254 9.87 33.80 -5.74
C LEU A 254 8.50 33.93 -6.42
N ALA A 255 8.33 34.91 -7.31
CA ALA A 255 7.10 35.07 -8.11
C ALA A 255 6.99 34.09 -9.29
N SER A 256 8.06 33.35 -9.59
CA SER A 256 8.07 32.39 -10.69
C SER A 256 7.23 31.15 -10.37
N PRO A 257 6.38 30.65 -11.28
CA PRO A 257 5.70 29.36 -11.10
C PRO A 257 6.66 28.20 -10.80
N ALA A 258 7.89 28.24 -11.31
CA ALA A 258 8.92 27.24 -11.06
C ALA A 258 9.35 27.15 -9.58
N TYR A 259 9.12 28.22 -8.78
CA TYR A 259 9.33 28.19 -7.34
C TYR A 259 8.47 27.11 -6.66
N GLY A 260 7.17 27.09 -6.95
CA GLY A 260 6.27 26.08 -6.38
C GLY A 260 6.58 24.67 -6.89
N GLU A 261 7.00 24.51 -8.15
CA GLU A 261 7.44 23.22 -8.68
C GLU A 261 8.70 22.72 -7.96
N ARG A 262 9.68 23.60 -7.75
CA ARG A 262 10.93 23.28 -7.04
C ARG A 262 10.70 22.94 -5.58
N TRP A 263 10.01 23.80 -4.84
CA TRP A 263 9.81 23.65 -3.40
C TRP A 263 8.70 22.66 -3.07
N GLY A 264 7.69 22.57 -3.93
CA GLY A 264 6.68 21.52 -3.88
C GLY A 264 7.29 20.12 -3.97
N ARG A 265 8.36 19.95 -4.78
CA ARG A 265 9.08 18.70 -4.87
C ARG A 265 9.65 18.25 -3.51
N HIS A 266 10.25 19.16 -2.75
CA HIS A 266 10.78 18.83 -1.41
C HIS A 266 9.68 18.37 -0.46
N TRP A 267 8.51 19.02 -0.50
CA TRP A 267 7.37 18.57 0.29
C TRP A 267 6.83 17.22 -0.18
N LEU A 268 6.71 17.02 -1.46
CA LEU A 268 6.21 15.76 -2.03
C LEU A 268 7.10 14.56 -1.68
N ASP A 269 8.42 14.75 -1.62
CA ASP A 269 9.36 13.73 -1.16
C ASP A 269 9.11 13.36 0.32
N VAL A 270 8.92 14.35 1.19
CA VAL A 270 8.59 14.15 2.61
C VAL A 270 7.20 13.53 2.79
N ALA A 271 6.22 13.97 1.99
CA ALA A 271 4.87 13.43 1.96
C ALA A 271 4.76 12.05 1.28
N ARG A 272 5.87 11.47 0.84
CA ARG A 272 5.93 10.18 0.12
C ARG A 272 5.03 10.09 -1.11
N TYR A 273 4.87 11.18 -1.83
CA TYR A 273 4.03 11.25 -3.03
C TYR A 273 4.48 10.27 -4.11
N ALA A 274 3.53 9.55 -4.68
CA ALA A 274 3.72 8.75 -5.88
C ALA A 274 2.46 8.79 -6.75
N ASP A 275 2.61 8.57 -8.06
CA ASP A 275 1.49 8.43 -8.99
C ASP A 275 0.90 7.01 -8.98
N THR A 276 1.46 6.11 -8.18
CA THR A 276 1.03 4.72 -8.01
C THR A 276 0.83 4.38 -6.53
N ALA A 277 0.06 3.31 -6.28
CA ALA A 277 -0.25 2.87 -4.92
C ALA A 277 0.93 2.16 -4.22
N GLY A 278 1.99 1.81 -4.95
CA GLY A 278 3.12 1.03 -4.42
C GLY A 278 2.73 -0.40 -4.07
N ASP A 279 3.58 -1.05 -3.27
CA ASP A 279 3.47 -2.45 -2.87
C ASP A 279 3.46 -3.43 -4.06
N GLY A 280 2.96 -4.64 -3.89
CA GLY A 280 3.00 -5.70 -4.91
C GLY A 280 2.20 -5.40 -6.17
N ALA A 281 1.14 -4.62 -6.08
CA ALA A 281 0.25 -4.31 -7.20
C ALA A 281 0.67 -3.06 -8.00
N ASP A 282 1.30 -2.11 -7.35
CA ASP A 282 1.73 -0.81 -7.92
C ASP A 282 0.70 -0.14 -8.84
N TYR A 283 -0.57 -0.13 -8.43
CA TYR A 283 -1.68 0.33 -9.24
C TYR A 283 -1.65 1.86 -9.43
N PRO A 284 -1.89 2.39 -10.65
CA PRO A 284 -1.90 3.83 -10.89
C PRO A 284 -2.98 4.57 -10.11
N VAL A 285 -2.61 5.62 -9.38
CA VAL A 285 -3.52 6.54 -8.67
C VAL A 285 -3.83 7.72 -9.59
N ARG A 286 -4.88 7.60 -10.38
CA ARG A 286 -5.21 8.55 -11.47
C ARG A 286 -5.39 9.99 -11.02
N GLU A 287 -5.84 10.21 -9.81
CA GLU A 287 -6.13 11.52 -9.23
C GLU A 287 -4.97 12.10 -8.40
N ALA A 288 -3.83 11.39 -8.26
CA ALA A 288 -2.69 11.83 -7.46
C ALA A 288 -2.17 13.22 -7.85
N TRP A 289 -2.15 13.52 -9.15
CA TRP A 289 -1.71 14.82 -9.68
C TRP A 289 -2.48 16.01 -9.07
N LYS A 290 -3.72 15.83 -8.60
CA LYS A 290 -4.49 16.92 -7.97
C LYS A 290 -3.80 17.39 -6.69
N TYR A 291 -3.39 16.47 -5.83
CA TYR A 291 -2.65 16.81 -4.61
C TYR A 291 -1.30 17.42 -4.93
N ARG A 292 -0.53 16.86 -5.88
CA ARG A 292 0.72 17.46 -6.33
C ARG A 292 0.53 18.91 -6.78
N ASN A 293 -0.46 19.17 -7.62
CA ASN A 293 -0.73 20.50 -8.11
C ASN A 293 -1.21 21.44 -6.99
N TRP A 294 -1.95 20.92 -6.01
CA TRP A 294 -2.32 21.67 -4.81
C TRP A 294 -1.08 22.12 -4.04
N VAL A 295 -0.11 21.22 -3.82
CA VAL A 295 1.15 21.53 -3.13
C VAL A 295 1.91 22.62 -3.90
N ILE A 296 2.09 22.47 -5.21
CA ILE A 296 2.75 23.47 -6.06
C ILE A 296 2.05 24.83 -5.94
N SER A 297 0.72 24.84 -6.03
CA SER A 297 -0.07 26.05 -5.89
C SER A 297 0.06 26.67 -4.50
N ALA A 298 0.09 25.87 -3.44
CA ALA A 298 0.23 26.33 -2.07
C ALA A 298 1.56 27.07 -1.86
N PHE A 299 2.67 26.58 -2.42
CA PHE A 299 3.96 27.27 -2.40
C PHE A 299 3.91 28.57 -3.22
N ASN A 300 3.36 28.56 -4.43
CA ASN A 300 3.28 29.72 -5.29
C ASN A 300 2.41 30.86 -4.74
N ARG A 301 1.35 30.52 -3.97
CA ARG A 301 0.52 31.53 -3.28
C ARG A 301 1.00 31.86 -1.89
N ASN A 302 2.17 31.35 -1.50
CA ASN A 302 2.75 31.54 -0.16
C ASN A 302 1.76 31.24 0.96
N LEU A 303 1.07 30.07 0.88
CA LEU A 303 0.09 29.67 1.90
C LEU A 303 0.77 29.57 3.27
N PRO A 304 0.27 30.26 4.32
CA PRO A 304 0.84 30.17 5.66
C PRO A 304 0.98 28.71 6.13
N TYR A 305 2.09 28.38 6.76
CA TYR A 305 2.44 27.00 7.11
C TYR A 305 1.40 26.32 8.00
N ASP A 306 0.81 27.05 8.96
CA ASP A 306 -0.26 26.54 9.80
C ASP A 306 -1.51 26.15 8.98
N GLN A 307 -1.86 26.96 7.97
CA GLN A 307 -2.96 26.69 7.05
C GLN A 307 -2.62 25.53 6.10
N PHE A 308 -1.37 25.47 5.64
CA PHE A 308 -0.86 24.38 4.82
C PHE A 308 -0.97 23.04 5.53
N VAL A 309 -0.61 22.97 6.83
CA VAL A 309 -0.74 21.75 7.64
C VAL A 309 -2.21 21.43 7.95
N LYS A 310 -2.98 22.42 8.42
CA LYS A 310 -4.39 22.21 8.78
C LYS A 310 -5.22 21.69 7.62
N GLN A 311 -5.01 22.23 6.42
CA GLN A 311 -5.74 21.79 5.23
C GLN A 311 -5.37 20.36 4.83
N GLN A 312 -4.14 19.92 5.04
CA GLN A 312 -3.72 18.55 4.74
C GLN A 312 -4.25 17.51 5.71
N ILE A 313 -4.48 17.90 6.97
CA ILE A 313 -4.98 16.98 8.01
C ILE A 313 -6.50 17.00 8.10
N ALA A 314 -7.14 18.15 7.96
CA ALA A 314 -8.56 18.36 8.18
C ALA A 314 -9.21 19.25 7.11
N GLY A 315 -8.71 19.21 5.89
CA GLY A 315 -9.18 20.06 4.79
C GLY A 315 -10.64 19.82 4.44
N ASP A 316 -11.14 18.61 4.56
CA ASP A 316 -12.54 18.24 4.36
C ASP A 316 -13.48 18.89 5.40
N ILE A 317 -13.04 18.99 6.67
CA ILE A 317 -13.77 19.70 7.74
C ILE A 317 -13.76 21.19 7.44
N LEU A 318 -12.59 21.77 7.18
CA LEU A 318 -12.45 23.19 6.82
C LEU A 318 -13.23 23.55 5.56
N ALA A 319 -13.36 22.62 4.61
CA ALA A 319 -14.16 22.82 3.40
C ALA A 319 -15.65 22.90 3.72
N SER A 320 -16.14 22.10 4.67
CA SER A 320 -17.56 22.09 5.06
C SER A 320 -17.98 23.33 5.84
N GLU A 321 -17.05 23.99 6.50
CA GLU A 321 -17.28 25.19 7.35
C GLU A 321 -16.94 26.49 6.62
N GLY A 322 -16.27 26.41 5.48
CA GLY A 322 -15.75 27.57 4.75
C GLY A 322 -16.52 27.94 3.49
N PRO A 323 -15.99 28.88 2.72
CA PRO A 323 -16.57 29.30 1.43
C PRO A 323 -16.62 28.16 0.43
N ALA A 324 -17.67 28.13 -0.39
CA ALA A 324 -17.87 27.07 -1.39
C ALA A 324 -16.79 27.06 -2.49
N GLU A 325 -16.24 28.22 -2.81
CA GLU A 325 -15.14 28.39 -3.77
C GLU A 325 -13.85 27.69 -3.34
N ASP A 326 -13.58 27.61 -2.04
CA ASP A 326 -12.39 26.94 -1.48
C ASP A 326 -12.59 25.44 -1.28
N TYR A 327 -13.81 24.94 -1.44
CA TYR A 327 -14.17 23.56 -1.08
C TYR A 327 -13.26 22.54 -1.77
N ALA A 328 -13.12 22.66 -3.09
CA ALA A 328 -12.30 21.72 -3.88
C ALA A 328 -10.82 21.74 -3.48
N ASP A 329 -10.29 22.93 -3.23
CA ASP A 329 -8.89 23.14 -2.84
C ASP A 329 -8.60 22.48 -1.48
N ARG A 330 -9.44 22.77 -0.49
CA ARG A 330 -9.29 22.23 0.87
C ARG A 330 -9.46 20.70 0.93
N VAL A 331 -10.45 20.16 0.21
CA VAL A 331 -10.62 18.69 0.10
C VAL A 331 -9.42 18.05 -0.59
N THR A 332 -8.89 18.67 -1.65
CA THR A 332 -7.72 18.15 -2.36
C THR A 332 -6.47 18.09 -1.48
N ALA A 333 -6.33 19.02 -0.55
CA ALA A 333 -5.22 19.03 0.41
C ALA A 333 -5.12 17.74 1.24
N THR A 334 -6.27 17.11 1.57
CA THR A 334 -6.29 15.85 2.34
C THR A 334 -5.66 14.67 1.60
N GLY A 335 -5.27 14.87 0.34
CA GLY A 335 -4.44 13.94 -0.41
C GLY A 335 -3.15 13.54 0.33
N PHE A 336 -2.62 14.38 1.22
CA PHE A 336 -1.51 14.05 2.11
C PHE A 336 -1.74 12.74 2.88
N LEU A 337 -2.93 12.56 3.43
CA LEU A 337 -3.30 11.35 4.16
C LEU A 337 -3.60 10.18 3.20
N ALA A 338 -4.21 10.47 2.05
CA ALA A 338 -4.73 9.47 1.13
C ALA A 338 -3.67 8.92 0.16
N ILE A 339 -2.67 9.72 -0.21
CA ILE A 339 -1.60 9.33 -1.14
C ILE A 339 -0.46 8.71 -0.35
N GLY A 340 -0.06 7.51 -0.74
CA GLY A 340 1.01 6.77 -0.10
C GLY A 340 0.88 5.29 -0.44
N LYS A 341 1.78 4.50 0.09
CA LYS A 341 1.75 3.05 -0.08
C LYS A 341 0.43 2.47 0.42
N ARG A 342 -0.21 1.67 -0.41
CA ARG A 342 -1.39 0.90 -0.07
C ARG A 342 -1.04 -0.57 0.02
N TYR A 343 -1.43 -1.19 1.11
CA TYR A 343 -1.19 -2.60 1.34
C TYR A 343 -2.38 -3.43 0.86
N GLY A 344 -2.08 -4.49 0.10
CA GLY A 344 -3.10 -5.38 -0.46
C GLY A 344 -3.71 -4.89 -1.78
N TYR A 345 -4.46 -5.77 -2.43
CA TYR A 345 -4.99 -5.57 -3.80
C TYR A 345 -6.41 -5.00 -3.84
N ARG A 346 -7.06 -4.89 -2.67
CA ARG A 346 -8.44 -4.42 -2.50
C ARG A 346 -8.60 -3.75 -1.13
N PRO A 347 -9.62 -2.91 -0.93
CA PRO A 347 -9.95 -2.41 0.39
C PRO A 347 -10.22 -3.60 1.33
N SER A 348 -9.43 -3.72 2.39
CA SER A 348 -9.63 -4.76 3.40
C SER A 348 -9.22 -4.26 4.78
N PRO A 349 -10.02 -4.52 5.82
CA PRO A 349 -9.62 -4.25 7.20
C PRO A 349 -8.30 -4.95 7.59
N ASP A 350 -7.99 -6.08 6.95
CA ASP A 350 -6.78 -6.86 7.23
C ASP A 350 -5.48 -6.11 6.96
N TYR A 351 -5.50 -5.16 6.01
CA TYR A 351 -4.34 -4.36 5.62
C TYR A 351 -4.42 -2.91 6.10
N GLN A 352 -5.58 -2.43 6.49
CA GLN A 352 -5.80 -1.02 6.83
C GLN A 352 -4.91 -0.55 7.99
N HIS A 353 -4.58 -1.43 8.92
CA HIS A 353 -3.67 -1.13 10.02
C HIS A 353 -2.23 -0.81 9.53
N LEU A 354 -1.83 -1.31 8.36
CA LEU A 354 -0.54 -0.99 7.72
C LEU A 354 -0.61 0.38 7.03
N ASP A 355 -1.73 0.68 6.36
CA ASP A 355 -1.97 2.01 5.79
C ASP A 355 -1.94 3.10 6.87
N PHE A 356 -2.59 2.85 8.01
CA PHE A 356 -2.56 3.79 9.14
C PHE A 356 -1.15 3.96 9.71
N ALA A 357 -0.38 2.88 9.83
CA ALA A 357 0.99 2.95 10.31
C ALA A 357 1.87 3.83 9.40
N ASP A 358 1.72 3.72 8.09
CA ASP A 358 2.43 4.54 7.12
C ASP A 358 2.04 6.03 7.24
N VAL A 359 0.74 6.33 7.38
CA VAL A 359 0.26 7.70 7.55
C VAL A 359 0.75 8.32 8.86
N ILE A 360 0.73 7.56 9.97
CA ILE A 360 1.20 8.04 11.28
C ILE A 360 2.70 8.37 11.21
N ASP A 361 3.50 7.45 10.67
CA ASP A 361 4.95 7.66 10.55
C ASP A 361 5.26 8.86 9.65
N THR A 362 4.57 8.97 8.51
CA THR A 362 4.74 10.12 7.60
C THR A 362 4.32 11.44 8.25
N THR A 363 3.19 11.48 8.94
CA THR A 363 2.71 12.68 9.65
C THR A 363 3.71 13.09 10.73
N GLY A 364 4.21 12.11 11.49
CA GLY A 364 5.26 12.35 12.49
C GLY A 364 6.51 12.98 11.89
N ARG A 365 7.05 12.39 10.84
CA ARG A 365 8.29 12.87 10.17
C ARG A 365 8.10 14.20 9.46
N ALA A 366 7.00 14.34 8.70
CA ALA A 366 6.76 15.50 7.86
C ALA A 366 6.41 16.76 8.66
N ILE A 367 5.63 16.63 9.74
CA ILE A 367 5.05 17.76 10.46
C ILE A 367 5.70 17.95 11.84
N LEU A 368 5.95 16.87 12.57
CA LEU A 368 6.50 16.94 13.93
C LEU A 368 8.01 16.75 13.99
N GLY A 369 8.65 16.25 12.93
CA GLY A 369 10.05 15.87 12.94
C GLY A 369 10.35 14.66 13.84
N LEU A 370 9.34 13.82 14.14
CA LEU A 370 9.41 12.69 15.05
C LEU A 370 9.13 11.38 14.32
N SER A 371 9.82 10.31 14.70
CA SER A 371 9.59 8.96 14.17
C SER A 371 8.51 8.23 14.96
N LEU A 372 7.25 8.62 14.78
CA LEU A 372 6.12 8.06 15.53
C LEU A 372 5.91 6.56 15.31
N GLY A 373 6.35 6.02 14.17
CA GLY A 373 6.25 4.59 13.84
C GLY A 373 6.93 3.68 14.87
N CYS A 374 7.98 4.14 15.56
CA CYS A 374 8.64 3.39 16.63
C CYS A 374 7.72 3.13 17.83
N ALA A 375 6.79 4.07 18.10
CA ALA A 375 5.85 3.97 19.21
C ALA A 375 4.70 2.97 18.99
N ARG A 376 4.65 2.30 17.85
CA ARG A 376 3.65 1.27 17.55
C ARG A 376 3.73 0.06 18.50
N CYS A 377 4.94 -0.31 18.94
CA CYS A 377 5.16 -1.52 19.73
C CYS A 377 5.55 -1.23 21.19
N HIS A 378 6.20 -0.09 21.44
CA HIS A 378 6.68 0.34 22.75
C HIS A 378 6.90 1.85 22.75
N ASP A 379 7.04 2.46 23.92
CA ASP A 379 7.38 3.87 24.03
C ASP A 379 8.65 4.19 23.24
N HIS A 380 8.67 5.34 22.55
CA HIS A 380 9.80 5.73 21.73
C HIS A 380 11.09 5.80 22.54
N LYS A 381 12.21 5.31 21.98
CA LYS A 381 13.47 5.16 22.72
C LYS A 381 14.10 6.50 23.10
N TYR A 382 13.98 7.53 22.26
CA TYR A 382 14.66 8.80 22.39
C TYR A 382 13.73 10.00 22.53
N ASP A 383 12.57 9.97 21.88
CA ASP A 383 11.61 11.06 21.87
C ASP A 383 10.53 10.84 22.93
N PRO A 384 9.95 11.91 23.51
CA PRO A 384 8.92 11.79 24.53
C PRO A 384 7.55 11.41 23.93
N VAL A 385 7.51 10.29 23.24
CA VAL A 385 6.33 9.75 22.58
C VAL A 385 6.05 8.36 23.12
N THR A 386 4.84 8.15 23.61
CA THR A 386 4.40 6.87 24.15
C THR A 386 3.67 6.02 23.10
N ALA A 387 3.54 4.71 23.36
CA ALA A 387 2.66 3.87 22.58
C ALA A 387 1.21 4.36 22.63
N ASN A 388 0.76 4.93 23.75
CA ASN A 388 -0.57 5.52 23.85
C ASN A 388 -0.77 6.69 22.88
N ASP A 389 0.25 7.53 22.67
CA ASP A 389 0.17 8.64 21.69
C ASP A 389 0.02 8.09 20.27
N TYR A 390 0.74 7.02 19.93
CA TYR A 390 0.58 6.35 18.65
C TYR A 390 -0.85 5.85 18.45
N TYR A 391 -1.41 5.13 19.43
CA TYR A 391 -2.76 4.58 19.33
C TYR A 391 -3.85 5.62 19.46
N ALA A 392 -3.58 6.78 20.05
CA ALA A 392 -4.49 7.93 20.02
C ALA A 392 -4.66 8.46 18.58
N ILE A 393 -3.55 8.65 17.86
CA ILE A 393 -3.59 9.04 16.44
C ILE A 393 -4.22 7.92 15.59
N TYR A 394 -3.89 6.66 15.87
CA TYR A 394 -4.50 5.50 15.20
C TYR A 394 -6.03 5.51 15.35
N GLY A 395 -6.56 5.81 16.53
CA GLY A 395 -8.00 5.92 16.77
C GLY A 395 -8.67 7.01 15.94
N ILE A 396 -8.00 8.15 15.74
CA ILE A 396 -8.47 9.22 14.86
C ILE A 396 -8.57 8.71 13.42
N LEU A 397 -7.51 8.05 12.93
CA LEU A 397 -7.48 7.50 11.58
C LEU A 397 -8.52 6.39 11.39
N GLN A 398 -8.73 5.54 12.40
CA GLN A 398 -9.73 4.48 12.37
C GLN A 398 -11.16 5.02 12.26
N SER A 399 -11.44 6.20 12.79
CA SER A 399 -12.73 6.87 12.69
C SER A 399 -12.90 7.68 11.40
N THR A 400 -11.86 7.77 10.57
CA THR A 400 -11.84 8.52 9.32
C THR A 400 -12.25 7.63 8.15
N GLN A 401 -13.06 8.17 7.22
CA GLN A 401 -13.40 7.46 5.98
C GLN A 401 -12.21 7.54 5.00
N TRP A 402 -11.66 6.40 4.64
CA TRP A 402 -10.52 6.29 3.74
C TRP A 402 -10.93 6.17 2.29
N ALA A 403 -10.33 6.99 1.44
CA ALA A 403 -10.39 6.82 0.00
C ALA A 403 -9.51 5.65 -0.44
N PHE A 404 -10.02 4.80 -1.33
CA PHE A 404 -9.26 3.75 -1.97
C PHE A 404 -9.03 4.09 -3.45
N PRO A 405 -7.77 4.20 -3.90
CA PRO A 405 -7.46 4.66 -5.26
C PRO A 405 -7.70 3.63 -6.36
N GLY A 406 -7.89 2.38 -6.00
CA GLY A 406 -7.98 1.23 -6.88
C GLY A 406 -6.86 0.24 -6.63
N GLY A 407 -6.97 -0.97 -7.20
CA GLY A 407 -5.99 -2.04 -7.09
C GLY A 407 -6.27 -3.11 -8.14
N GLU A 408 -5.51 -4.18 -8.19
CA GLU A 408 -5.67 -5.24 -9.20
C GLU A 408 -7.05 -5.90 -9.15
N GLU A 409 -7.57 -6.19 -7.96
CA GLU A 409 -8.87 -6.84 -7.77
C GLU A 409 -10.03 -5.84 -7.82
N ALA A 410 -9.82 -4.62 -7.33
CA ALA A 410 -10.82 -3.56 -7.29
C ALA A 410 -10.32 -2.34 -8.08
N LYS A 411 -10.36 -2.43 -9.41
CA LYS A 411 -9.78 -1.46 -10.35
C LYS A 411 -10.39 -0.06 -10.29
N ARG A 412 -11.54 0.10 -9.64
CA ARG A 412 -12.24 1.39 -9.56
C ARG A 412 -11.97 2.05 -8.22
N PRO A 413 -11.65 3.35 -8.21
CA PRO A 413 -11.59 4.11 -6.98
C PRO A 413 -12.91 4.03 -6.22
N SER A 414 -12.83 4.02 -4.88
CA SER A 414 -14.00 4.07 -4.01
C SER A 414 -13.79 5.07 -2.87
N SER A 415 -14.89 5.58 -2.36
CA SER A 415 -14.90 6.52 -1.23
C SER A 415 -14.12 7.83 -1.45
N PHE A 416 -13.88 8.21 -2.71
CA PHE A 416 -13.36 9.54 -3.00
C PHE A 416 -14.42 10.61 -2.70
N PRO A 417 -14.07 11.68 -1.96
CA PRO A 417 -15.00 12.78 -1.75
C PRO A 417 -15.22 13.54 -3.05
N ALA A 418 -16.44 14.05 -3.24
CA ALA A 418 -16.69 14.98 -4.33
C ALA A 418 -15.94 16.29 -4.09
N LEU A 419 -15.44 16.92 -5.16
CA LEU A 419 -14.80 18.25 -5.09
C LEU A 419 -15.80 19.40 -5.20
N ILE A 420 -17.02 19.18 -4.73
CA ILE A 420 -18.10 20.15 -4.59
C ILE A 420 -18.80 19.93 -3.26
N PRO A 421 -19.45 20.95 -2.68
CA PRO A 421 -20.17 20.81 -1.42
C PRO A 421 -21.12 19.62 -1.42
N ARG A 422 -21.22 18.92 -0.30
CA ARG A 422 -21.99 17.66 -0.17
C ARG A 422 -23.45 17.80 -0.63
N GLU A 423 -24.08 18.92 -0.30
CA GLU A 423 -25.46 19.19 -0.72
C GLU A 423 -25.59 19.35 -2.25
N GLU A 424 -24.62 19.99 -2.87
CA GLU A 424 -24.58 20.13 -4.32
C GLU A 424 -24.30 18.78 -4.99
N ALA A 425 -23.37 17.99 -4.47
CA ALA A 425 -23.12 16.62 -4.93
C ALA A 425 -24.39 15.78 -4.86
N ALA A 426 -25.10 15.79 -3.73
CA ALA A 426 -26.34 15.07 -3.55
C ALA A 426 -27.43 15.52 -4.56
N ARG A 427 -27.58 16.83 -4.80
CA ARG A 427 -28.52 17.35 -5.82
C ARG A 427 -28.16 16.87 -7.23
N ARG A 428 -26.87 16.90 -7.59
CA ARG A 428 -26.40 16.42 -8.90
C ARG A 428 -26.64 14.92 -9.07
N ASP A 429 -26.40 14.14 -8.03
CA ASP A 429 -26.64 12.69 -8.04
C ASP A 429 -28.13 12.37 -8.16
N GLN A 430 -29.01 13.08 -7.45
CA GLN A 430 -30.46 12.94 -7.59
C GLN A 430 -30.93 13.29 -9.00
N THR A 431 -30.44 14.39 -9.56
CA THR A 431 -30.77 14.80 -10.94
C THR A 431 -30.29 13.75 -11.95
N ARG A 432 -29.08 13.23 -11.77
CA ARG A 432 -28.53 12.17 -12.61
C ARG A 432 -29.32 10.88 -12.49
N ALA A 433 -29.69 10.47 -11.29
CA ALA A 433 -30.48 9.27 -11.06
C ALA A 433 -31.88 9.39 -11.70
N ALA A 434 -32.54 10.56 -11.57
CA ALA A 434 -33.82 10.83 -12.22
C ALA A 434 -33.72 10.75 -13.75
N ARG A 435 -32.65 11.34 -14.32
CA ARG A 435 -32.40 11.28 -15.77
C ARG A 435 -32.11 9.86 -16.27
N LEU A 436 -31.33 9.09 -15.51
CA LEU A 436 -31.06 7.68 -15.84
C LEU A 436 -32.33 6.88 -15.83
N LYS A 437 -33.19 7.05 -14.81
CA LYS A 437 -34.50 6.39 -14.74
C LYS A 437 -35.42 6.74 -15.92
N ASP A 438 -35.45 8.03 -16.34
CA ASP A 438 -36.19 8.45 -17.54
C ASP A 438 -35.66 7.75 -18.81
N ILE A 439 -34.32 7.73 -18.97
CA ILE A 439 -33.69 7.07 -20.11
C ILE A 439 -34.01 5.56 -20.10
N GLU A 440 -33.91 4.89 -18.96
CA GLU A 440 -34.22 3.47 -18.80
C GLU A 440 -35.69 3.18 -19.17
N GLN A 441 -36.64 4.03 -18.75
CA GLN A 441 -38.05 3.91 -19.12
C GLN A 441 -38.26 4.06 -20.63
N ARG A 442 -37.63 5.05 -21.25
CA ARG A 442 -37.69 5.28 -22.70
C ARG A 442 -37.09 4.11 -23.49
N VAL A 443 -35.95 3.59 -23.00
CA VAL A 443 -35.30 2.41 -23.58
C VAL A 443 -36.23 1.19 -23.46
N ALA A 444 -36.90 1.00 -22.33
CA ALA A 444 -37.86 -0.09 -22.15
C ALA A 444 -39.07 0.02 -23.10
N ILE A 445 -39.61 1.23 -23.31
CA ILE A 445 -40.71 1.47 -24.28
C ILE A 445 -40.27 1.09 -25.69
N VAL A 446 -39.12 1.63 -26.14
CA VAL A 446 -38.60 1.33 -27.50
C VAL A 446 -38.28 -0.15 -27.67
N ARG A 447 -37.81 -0.84 -26.64
CA ARG A 447 -37.59 -2.30 -26.67
C ARG A 447 -38.90 -3.08 -26.83
N ASN A 448 -39.95 -2.69 -26.08
CA ASN A 448 -41.25 -3.34 -26.19
C ASN A 448 -41.88 -3.11 -27.57
N GLU A 449 -41.79 -1.89 -28.12
CA GLU A 449 -42.25 -1.59 -29.48
C GLU A 449 -41.50 -2.43 -30.50
N LYS A 450 -40.17 -2.53 -30.37
CA LYS A 450 -39.34 -3.36 -31.24
C LYS A 450 -39.67 -4.85 -31.11
N ALA A 451 -39.84 -5.37 -29.88
CA ALA A 451 -40.19 -6.77 -29.65
C ALA A 451 -41.58 -7.11 -30.27
N THR A 452 -42.50 -6.14 -30.24
CA THR A 452 -43.82 -6.30 -30.91
C THR A 452 -43.65 -6.35 -32.43
N LEU A 453 -42.79 -5.54 -33.01
CA LEU A 453 -42.46 -5.56 -34.42
C LEU A 453 -41.70 -6.81 -34.84
N ASP A 454 -40.72 -7.25 -34.05
CA ASP A 454 -39.90 -8.44 -34.32
C ASP A 454 -40.62 -9.75 -34.00
N GLY A 455 -41.57 -9.76 -33.05
CA GLY A 455 -42.41 -10.92 -32.73
C GLY A 455 -43.26 -11.42 -33.89
N SER A 456 -43.50 -10.56 -34.89
CA SER A 456 -44.13 -10.96 -36.15
C SER A 456 -43.18 -11.66 -37.14
N LEU A 457 -41.86 -11.50 -36.94
CA LEU A 457 -40.82 -12.04 -37.83
C LEU A 457 -40.16 -13.32 -37.29
N PHE A 458 -40.25 -13.59 -35.99
CA PHE A 458 -39.60 -14.74 -35.34
C PHE A 458 -40.57 -15.58 -34.47
N ALA A 459 -41.77 -15.79 -34.91
CA ALA A 459 -42.73 -16.70 -34.24
C ALA A 459 -42.35 -18.20 -34.34
N GLY A 460 -41.16 -18.53 -34.80
CA GLY A 460 -40.64 -19.90 -34.83
C GLY A 460 -39.17 -19.92 -34.52
N GLY A 461 -38.75 -20.65 -33.49
CA GLY A 461 -37.37 -20.97 -33.25
C GLY A 461 -36.75 -21.65 -34.49
N VAL A 462 -35.51 -21.31 -34.83
CA VAL A 462 -34.78 -22.01 -35.90
C VAL A 462 -34.22 -23.29 -35.30
N ASP A 463 -34.88 -24.41 -35.60
CA ASP A 463 -34.35 -25.73 -35.25
C ASP A 463 -33.32 -26.15 -36.31
N LEU A 464 -32.06 -26.16 -35.90
CA LEU A 464 -30.93 -26.47 -36.77
C LEU A 464 -30.47 -27.91 -36.54
N ASP A 465 -31.38 -28.84 -36.62
CA ASP A 465 -31.06 -30.25 -36.52
C ASP A 465 -30.32 -30.82 -37.77
N PHE A 466 -29.71 -31.94 -37.61
CA PHE A 466 -29.02 -32.68 -38.70
C PHE A 466 -29.88 -33.82 -39.26
N GLU A 467 -31.13 -33.98 -38.84
CA GLU A 467 -31.96 -35.14 -39.20
C GLU A 467 -32.25 -35.23 -40.71
N LYS A 468 -32.25 -34.10 -41.41
CA LYS A 468 -32.46 -34.03 -42.87
C LYS A 468 -31.15 -34.12 -43.66
N GLN A 469 -30.02 -34.31 -43.00
CA GLN A 469 -28.70 -34.39 -43.63
C GLN A 469 -28.36 -35.82 -44.03
N THR A 470 -27.42 -35.99 -44.96
CA THR A 470 -27.01 -37.32 -45.45
C THR A 470 -25.81 -37.86 -44.71
N ASP A 471 -25.88 -39.09 -44.20
CA ASP A 471 -24.82 -39.75 -43.47
C ASP A 471 -23.51 -39.84 -44.27
N GLY A 472 -22.38 -39.64 -43.60
CA GLY A 472 -21.04 -39.73 -44.22
C GLY A 472 -20.69 -38.56 -45.12
N LYS A 473 -21.59 -37.61 -45.35
CA LYS A 473 -21.36 -36.42 -46.16
C LYS A 473 -21.05 -35.19 -45.29
N PRO A 474 -20.36 -34.18 -45.83
CA PRO A 474 -20.29 -32.89 -45.20
C PRO A 474 -21.72 -32.30 -45.03
N PRO A 475 -21.96 -31.50 -43.97
CA PRO A 475 -23.26 -30.85 -43.78
C PRO A 475 -23.60 -29.95 -44.98
N ALA A 476 -24.86 -30.05 -45.45
CA ALA A 476 -25.36 -29.25 -46.56
C ALA A 476 -25.88 -27.88 -46.09
N THR A 477 -26.13 -26.96 -47.02
CA THR A 477 -26.72 -25.63 -46.75
C THR A 477 -27.88 -25.73 -45.79
N PRO A 478 -28.01 -24.83 -44.79
CA PRO A 478 -27.26 -23.58 -44.64
C PRO A 478 -25.93 -23.67 -43.87
N TRP A 479 -25.46 -24.85 -43.62
CA TRP A 479 -24.19 -25.07 -42.93
C TRP A 479 -22.98 -24.99 -43.86
N PHE A 480 -21.93 -24.40 -43.37
CA PHE A 480 -20.63 -24.38 -44.04
C PHE A 480 -19.64 -25.19 -43.22
N SER A 481 -18.93 -26.12 -43.81
CA SER A 481 -17.98 -26.96 -43.16
C SER A 481 -16.57 -26.70 -43.70
N ALA A 482 -15.62 -26.41 -42.82
CA ALA A 482 -14.20 -26.41 -43.11
C ALA A 482 -13.59 -27.63 -42.44
N GLY A 483 -12.84 -28.44 -43.23
CA GLY A 483 -12.20 -29.64 -42.72
C GLY A 483 -13.04 -30.93 -42.91
N PRO A 484 -12.62 -32.05 -42.32
CA PRO A 484 -13.17 -33.38 -42.56
C PRO A 484 -14.44 -33.70 -41.76
N ASN A 485 -15.31 -32.72 -41.58
CA ASN A 485 -16.55 -32.90 -40.82
C ASN A 485 -17.57 -33.75 -41.59
N ARG A 486 -18.25 -34.67 -40.89
CA ARG A 486 -19.23 -35.59 -41.50
C ARG A 486 -20.47 -35.75 -40.62
N ILE A 487 -21.61 -35.87 -41.22
CA ILE A 487 -22.86 -36.27 -40.57
C ILE A 487 -22.77 -37.76 -40.23
N LEU A 488 -23.15 -38.11 -39.01
CA LEU A 488 -23.19 -39.50 -38.54
C LEU A 488 -24.55 -39.81 -37.94
N ALA A 489 -25.13 -40.96 -38.31
CA ALA A 489 -26.25 -41.52 -37.60
C ALA A 489 -25.83 -41.99 -36.18
N GLU A 490 -26.78 -42.01 -35.24
CA GLU A 490 -26.55 -42.46 -33.89
C GLU A 490 -25.86 -43.83 -33.78
N ALA A 491 -26.27 -44.75 -34.62
CA ALA A 491 -25.69 -46.10 -34.70
C ALA A 491 -24.21 -46.12 -35.15
N GLN A 492 -23.72 -45.06 -35.78
CA GLN A 492 -22.33 -44.91 -36.25
C GLN A 492 -21.48 -44.01 -35.33
N SER A 493 -22.11 -43.44 -34.33
CA SER A 493 -21.43 -42.55 -33.37
C SER A 493 -20.56 -43.37 -32.40
N PRO A 494 -19.30 -43.02 -32.23
CA PRO A 494 -18.48 -43.64 -31.20
C PRO A 494 -18.92 -43.26 -29.77
N ALA A 495 -19.87 -42.37 -29.64
CA ALA A 495 -20.38 -41.90 -28.36
C ALA A 495 -21.80 -42.47 -28.12
N THR A 496 -21.99 -43.14 -26.97
CA THR A 496 -23.30 -43.63 -26.52
C THR A 496 -24.00 -42.55 -25.67
N HIS A 497 -25.30 -42.40 -25.85
CA HIS A 497 -26.15 -41.47 -25.08
C HIS A 497 -25.91 -39.96 -25.35
N VAL A 498 -25.84 -39.57 -26.59
CA VAL A 498 -26.00 -38.16 -26.94
C VAL A 498 -27.49 -37.85 -26.94
N HIS A 499 -27.97 -37.07 -26.00
CA HIS A 499 -29.32 -36.58 -25.98
C HIS A 499 -29.40 -35.26 -26.73
N SER A 500 -29.57 -35.36 -28.03
CA SER A 500 -30.25 -34.32 -28.77
C SER A 500 -31.69 -34.79 -29.06
N ALA A 501 -32.52 -33.88 -29.46
CA ALA A 501 -33.89 -34.21 -29.88
C ALA A 501 -33.93 -35.03 -31.17
N GLY A 502 -32.78 -35.57 -31.67
CA GLY A 502 -32.67 -36.25 -32.97
C GLY A 502 -31.68 -37.42 -32.95
N HIS A 503 -31.61 -38.14 -34.07
CA HIS A 503 -30.78 -39.37 -34.25
C HIS A 503 -29.52 -39.11 -35.08
N ARG A 504 -29.24 -37.88 -35.52
CA ARG A 504 -28.04 -37.50 -36.27
C ARG A 504 -27.28 -36.37 -35.63
N GLY A 505 -25.99 -36.47 -35.71
CA GLY A 505 -25.07 -35.43 -35.24
C GLY A 505 -23.96 -35.19 -36.26
N ILE A 506 -23.13 -34.21 -36.00
CA ILE A 506 -21.94 -33.94 -36.79
C ILE A 506 -20.69 -34.35 -36.03
N ARG A 507 -19.83 -35.11 -36.69
CA ARG A 507 -18.45 -35.37 -36.22
C ARG A 507 -17.56 -34.30 -36.81
N ILE A 508 -16.98 -33.48 -35.94
CA ILE A 508 -15.92 -32.55 -36.31
C ILE A 508 -14.59 -33.33 -36.28
N GLY A 509 -13.98 -33.46 -37.44
CA GLY A 509 -12.70 -34.15 -37.56
C GLY A 509 -11.55 -33.30 -37.03
N THR A 510 -10.48 -33.96 -36.55
CA THR A 510 -9.22 -33.30 -36.22
C THR A 510 -8.51 -32.90 -37.49
N GLY A 511 -8.43 -31.63 -37.77
CA GLY A 511 -7.80 -31.02 -38.93
C GLY A 511 -6.93 -29.83 -38.52
N LEU A 512 -6.78 -28.88 -39.41
CA LEU A 512 -6.02 -27.66 -39.16
C LEU A 512 -6.70 -26.76 -38.13
N PRO A 513 -5.99 -25.82 -37.51
CA PRO A 513 -6.52 -24.96 -36.43
C PRO A 513 -7.80 -24.16 -36.71
N ASN A 514 -8.20 -24.07 -37.99
CA ASN A 514 -9.39 -23.33 -38.42
C ASN A 514 -10.51 -24.23 -38.97
N ASP A 515 -10.37 -25.55 -38.82
CA ASP A 515 -11.43 -26.45 -39.18
C ASP A 515 -12.63 -26.30 -38.26
N GLY A 516 -13.78 -26.11 -38.78
CA GLY A 516 -14.98 -25.85 -37.98
C GLY A 516 -16.30 -25.95 -38.77
N LEU A 517 -17.35 -25.74 -38.07
CA LEU A 517 -18.69 -25.65 -38.58
C LEU A 517 -19.21 -24.25 -38.39
N ARG A 518 -19.80 -23.65 -39.43
CA ARG A 518 -20.40 -22.32 -39.38
C ARG A 518 -21.80 -22.35 -39.94
N TYR A 519 -22.72 -21.77 -39.21
CA TYR A 519 -24.05 -21.46 -39.68
C TYR A 519 -24.21 -19.97 -39.92
N VAL A 520 -24.75 -19.56 -41.04
CA VAL A 520 -25.01 -18.16 -41.34
C VAL A 520 -26.51 -17.95 -41.32
N PHE A 521 -26.99 -17.14 -40.39
CA PHE A 521 -28.35 -16.72 -40.29
C PHE A 521 -28.70 -15.80 -41.49
N SER A 522 -29.84 -16.01 -42.09
CA SER A 522 -30.34 -15.17 -43.22
C SER A 522 -30.62 -13.74 -42.80
N HIS A 523 -30.84 -13.50 -41.50
CA HIS A 523 -31.08 -12.20 -40.90
C HIS A 523 -30.22 -12.04 -39.67
N ALA A 524 -29.84 -10.79 -39.34
CA ALA A 524 -29.07 -10.52 -38.12
C ALA A 524 -29.92 -10.82 -36.88
N VAL A 525 -29.40 -11.67 -36.00
CA VAL A 525 -30.00 -11.90 -34.68
C VAL A 525 -29.45 -10.82 -33.76
N HIS A 526 -30.32 -9.95 -33.25
CA HIS A 526 -29.94 -8.91 -32.31
C HIS A 526 -30.20 -9.38 -30.88
N SER A 527 -29.18 -9.34 -30.03
CA SER A 527 -29.37 -9.51 -28.60
C SER A 527 -29.82 -8.18 -27.97
N GLU A 528 -30.92 -8.17 -27.27
CA GLU A 528 -31.29 -7.06 -26.42
C GLU A 528 -30.77 -7.27 -24.99
N PRO A 529 -30.34 -6.20 -24.30
CA PRO A 529 -29.85 -6.32 -22.93
C PRO A 529 -30.98 -6.72 -21.99
N ASN A 530 -31.44 -7.81 -21.80
CA ASN A 530 -32.42 -8.44 -20.91
C ASN A 530 -33.30 -9.49 -21.62
N VAL A 531 -33.09 -9.74 -22.91
CA VAL A 531 -33.67 -10.87 -23.60
C VAL A 531 -32.55 -11.86 -23.88
N PRO A 532 -32.41 -12.95 -23.11
CA PRO A 532 -31.36 -13.92 -23.34
C PRO A 532 -31.56 -14.61 -24.68
N ILE A 533 -30.53 -14.62 -25.51
CA ILE A 533 -30.46 -15.54 -26.64
C ILE A 533 -30.09 -16.89 -26.06
N HIS A 534 -30.99 -17.85 -26.08
CA HIS A 534 -30.71 -19.21 -25.70
C HIS A 534 -30.08 -19.91 -26.89
N PHE A 535 -28.83 -20.31 -26.68
CA PHE A 535 -28.10 -21.16 -27.62
C PHE A 535 -27.74 -22.45 -26.90
N SER A 536 -28.20 -23.58 -27.39
CA SER A 536 -27.85 -24.89 -26.87
C SER A 536 -27.14 -25.72 -27.94
N VAL A 537 -26.03 -26.30 -27.60
CA VAL A 537 -25.29 -27.27 -28.42
C VAL A 537 -24.98 -28.48 -27.56
N ASP A 538 -25.51 -29.61 -27.96
CA ASP A 538 -25.13 -30.88 -27.37
C ASP A 538 -23.89 -31.39 -28.07
N PHE A 539 -22.81 -31.55 -27.33
CA PHE A 539 -21.55 -32.09 -27.86
C PHE A 539 -20.95 -33.12 -26.94
N ARG A 540 -20.14 -33.98 -27.50
CA ARG A 540 -19.40 -34.99 -26.78
C ARG A 540 -17.98 -35.10 -27.30
N THR A 541 -17.02 -35.17 -26.41
CA THR A 541 -15.64 -35.49 -26.74
C THR A 541 -15.47 -37.00 -26.81
N VAL A 542 -14.79 -37.49 -27.84
CA VAL A 542 -14.41 -38.91 -27.95
C VAL A 542 -13.08 -39.09 -27.23
N ALA A 543 -13.02 -39.95 -26.21
CA ALA A 543 -11.80 -40.28 -25.52
C ALA A 543 -10.81 -40.98 -26.46
N GLY A 544 -9.55 -40.53 -26.55
CA GLY A 544 -8.50 -41.16 -27.30
C GLY A 544 -7.64 -40.28 -28.22
N GLY A 545 -7.80 -38.98 -28.19
CA GLY A 545 -6.91 -38.03 -28.90
C GLY A 545 -5.79 -37.53 -28.00
N ASP A 546 -4.53 -37.73 -28.39
CA ASP A 546 -3.31 -37.33 -27.67
C ASP A 546 -3.05 -35.80 -27.67
N GLN A 547 -3.96 -34.98 -28.17
CA GLN A 547 -3.79 -33.53 -28.24
C GLN A 547 -4.88 -32.80 -27.43
N PRO A 548 -4.51 -31.87 -26.58
CA PRO A 548 -5.48 -31.01 -25.90
C PRO A 548 -6.16 -30.10 -26.94
N GLY A 549 -7.34 -30.47 -27.40
CA GLY A 549 -8.17 -29.66 -28.28
C GLY A 549 -9.15 -28.83 -27.48
N ALA A 550 -9.37 -27.58 -27.88
CA ALA A 550 -10.44 -26.76 -27.37
C ALA A 550 -11.53 -26.62 -28.45
N TYR A 551 -12.79 -26.82 -28.05
CA TYR A 551 -13.94 -26.43 -28.87
C TYR A 551 -14.27 -24.97 -28.58
N ARG A 552 -14.38 -24.17 -29.64
CA ARG A 552 -14.74 -22.77 -29.52
C ARG A 552 -16.00 -22.48 -30.29
N PHE A 553 -16.93 -21.84 -29.64
CA PHE A 553 -18.18 -21.40 -30.22
C PHE A 553 -18.17 -19.87 -30.31
N TYR A 554 -18.50 -19.35 -31.47
CA TYR A 554 -18.49 -17.91 -31.72
C TYR A 554 -19.85 -17.45 -32.17
N LEU A 555 -20.38 -16.41 -31.53
CA LEU A 555 -21.49 -15.61 -32.02
C LEU A 555 -20.91 -14.27 -32.46
N GLY A 556 -21.00 -13.97 -33.75
CA GLY A 556 -20.41 -12.73 -34.26
C GLY A 556 -20.95 -12.30 -35.62
N ARG A 557 -20.63 -11.09 -36.02
CA ARG A 557 -20.86 -10.56 -37.36
C ARG A 557 -19.68 -10.86 -38.26
N GLY A 558 -19.87 -11.66 -39.35
CA GLY A 558 -18.78 -11.90 -40.31
C GLY A 558 -17.67 -12.83 -39.82
N VAL A 559 -16.54 -12.77 -40.48
CA VAL A 559 -15.39 -13.64 -40.21
C VAL A 559 -14.51 -13.02 -39.12
N LEU A 560 -14.65 -13.44 -37.87
CA LEU A 560 -13.75 -13.17 -36.74
C LEU A 560 -13.54 -11.70 -36.29
N GLU A 561 -14.06 -10.70 -36.98
CA GLU A 561 -13.73 -9.29 -36.69
C GLU A 561 -14.68 -8.60 -35.70
N SER A 562 -15.79 -9.22 -35.32
CA SER A 562 -16.71 -8.68 -34.32
C SER A 562 -17.37 -9.80 -33.52
N LEU A 563 -16.62 -10.37 -32.61
CA LEU A 563 -17.07 -11.39 -31.67
C LEU A 563 -17.97 -10.79 -30.60
N ALA A 564 -19.23 -11.20 -30.54
CA ALA A 564 -20.14 -10.83 -29.46
C ALA A 564 -19.92 -11.74 -28.22
N VAL A 565 -19.70 -13.03 -28.45
CA VAL A 565 -19.43 -14.01 -27.37
C VAL A 565 -18.51 -15.11 -27.90
N GLU A 566 -17.50 -15.47 -27.15
CA GLU A 566 -16.69 -16.66 -27.36
C GLU A 566 -16.89 -17.62 -26.18
N CYS A 567 -17.30 -18.85 -26.47
CA CYS A 567 -17.32 -19.94 -25.50
C CYS A 567 -16.24 -20.93 -25.87
N SER A 568 -15.32 -21.23 -24.99
CA SER A 568 -14.31 -22.26 -25.17
C SER A 568 -14.47 -23.39 -24.17
N ILE A 569 -14.37 -24.63 -24.63
CA ILE A 569 -14.46 -25.82 -23.79
C ILE A 569 -13.24 -26.68 -24.06
N THR A 570 -12.49 -26.96 -23.02
CA THR A 570 -11.39 -27.93 -23.02
C THR A 570 -11.78 -29.17 -22.21
N ALA A 571 -10.93 -30.19 -22.19
CA ALA A 571 -11.15 -31.37 -21.37
C ALA A 571 -11.26 -31.07 -19.85
N THR A 572 -10.79 -29.90 -19.42
CA THR A 572 -10.68 -29.51 -18.00
C THR A 572 -11.29 -28.16 -17.68
N GLU A 573 -11.69 -27.35 -18.67
CA GLU A 573 -12.07 -25.97 -18.44
C GLU A 573 -13.19 -25.50 -19.40
N PHE A 574 -14.14 -24.72 -18.85
CA PHE A 574 -15.15 -24.01 -19.60
C PHE A 574 -14.96 -22.51 -19.38
N ALA A 575 -14.76 -21.76 -20.43
CA ALA A 575 -14.59 -20.32 -20.36
C ALA A 575 -15.53 -19.58 -21.33
N VAL A 576 -16.10 -18.48 -20.88
CA VAL A 576 -16.94 -17.57 -21.69
C VAL A 576 -16.29 -16.18 -21.69
N ARG A 577 -16.08 -15.63 -22.87
CA ARG A 577 -15.61 -14.26 -23.04
C ARG A 577 -16.66 -13.46 -23.80
N SER A 578 -17.01 -12.30 -23.28
CA SER A 578 -17.78 -11.29 -23.99
C SER A 578 -16.83 -10.32 -24.68
N GLY A 579 -17.06 -10.06 -25.96
CA GLY A 579 -16.31 -9.08 -26.75
C GLY A 579 -16.67 -7.64 -26.39
#